data_7f76ea36094bc0cc5b51d451db450c8f
#
_entry.id   7f76ea36094bc0cc5b51d451db450c8f
#
_cell.length_a   1.000
_cell.length_b   1.000
_cell.length_c   1.000
_cell.angle_alpha   90.00
_cell.angle_beta   90.00
_cell.angle_gamma   90.00
#
_symmetry.space_group_name_H-M   'P 1'
#
loop_
_entity.id
_entity.type
_entity.pdbx_description
1 polymer ?
#
loop_
_entity_poly.entity_id
_entity_poly.type
_entity_poly.pdbx_seq_one_letter_code
_entity_poly.pdbx_strand_id
1 'polypeptide(L)'
;MINTERLTLRRFTPADEAAYADMMTDPNVYRYLGTGQGIPREQVGRMIDNLNMAWGHGLVVYAVTLRESGRLIGHCGVRGLPCGRKELMYAYSQDAWGKGYATEAAKAVLDAHPARPLIAVSYPQNPGSINVIIKLGFRHVGQEEMFGHMLELYVLEDRT
;
A
#
# COMPACT_ATOMS: atom_id res chain seq x y z
N MET A 1 2.67 15.03 6.25
CA MET A 1 1.72 14.31 7.13
C MET A 1 0.31 14.60 6.68
N ILE A 2 -0.51 13.57 6.57
CA ILE A 2 -1.91 13.69 6.16
C ILE A 2 -2.78 13.17 7.28
N ASN A 3 -3.78 13.95 7.71
CA ASN A 3 -4.77 13.51 8.69
C ASN A 3 -6.10 13.28 7.99
N THR A 4 -6.72 12.12 8.25
CA THR A 4 -8.07 11.80 7.84
C THR A 4 -8.97 11.74 9.08
N GLU A 5 -10.19 11.27 8.94
CA GLU A 5 -11.09 11.15 10.09
C GLU A 5 -10.51 10.27 11.20
N ARG A 6 -9.97 9.10 10.84
CA ARG A 6 -9.49 8.09 11.80
C ARG A 6 -7.99 7.83 11.75
N LEU A 7 -7.28 8.36 10.71
CA LEU A 7 -5.90 7.98 10.41
C LEU A 7 -4.98 9.18 10.37
N THR A 8 -3.70 8.93 10.66
CA THR A 8 -2.58 9.80 10.33
C THR A 8 -1.64 9.04 9.41
N LEU A 9 -1.35 9.62 8.25
CA LEU A 9 -0.38 9.10 7.30
C LEU A 9 0.88 9.96 7.39
N ARG A 10 2.01 9.33 7.67
CA ARG A 10 3.29 10.01 7.88
C ARG A 10 4.45 9.17 7.36
N ARG A 11 5.64 9.74 7.35
CA ARG A 11 6.84 8.96 7.07
C ARG A 11 7.08 7.94 8.17
N PHE A 12 7.73 6.83 7.81
CA PHE A 12 8.18 5.85 8.80
C PHE A 12 9.27 6.44 9.69
N THR A 13 9.32 5.96 10.92
CA THR A 13 10.38 6.27 11.88
C THR A 13 10.99 4.97 12.40
N PRO A 14 12.21 5.00 12.99
CA PRO A 14 12.79 3.79 13.59
C PRO A 14 11.88 3.13 14.65
N ALA A 15 11.06 3.91 15.34
CA ALA A 15 10.11 3.39 16.33
C ALA A 15 9.02 2.50 15.73
N ASP A 16 8.81 2.54 14.43
CA ASP A 16 7.81 1.71 13.73
C ASP A 16 8.30 0.29 13.45
N GLU A 17 9.59 0.01 13.63
CA GLU A 17 10.21 -1.24 13.19
C GLU A 17 9.52 -2.48 13.76
N ALA A 18 9.27 -2.52 15.06
CA ALA A 18 8.69 -3.69 15.71
C ALA A 18 7.26 -3.98 15.19
N ALA A 19 6.41 -2.97 15.15
CA ALA A 19 5.03 -3.11 14.67
C ALA A 19 4.98 -3.46 13.18
N TYR A 20 5.85 -2.82 12.39
CA TYR A 20 5.91 -3.10 10.94
C TYR A 20 6.45 -4.50 10.66
N ALA A 21 7.42 -4.97 11.46
CA ALA A 21 7.92 -6.34 11.36
C ALA A 21 6.83 -7.36 11.70
N ASP A 22 6.04 -7.12 12.74
CA ASP A 22 4.93 -8.00 13.09
C ASP A 22 3.93 -8.12 11.93
N MET A 23 3.64 -7.02 11.25
CA MET A 23 2.75 -7.01 10.09
C MET A 23 3.37 -7.74 8.90
N MET A 24 4.61 -7.40 8.54
CA MET A 24 5.25 -7.87 7.30
C MET A 24 5.75 -9.31 7.38
N THR A 25 5.82 -9.89 8.57
CA THR A 25 6.16 -11.32 8.75
C THR A 25 4.93 -12.20 8.98
N ASP A 26 3.73 -11.62 8.97
CA ASP A 26 2.48 -12.38 9.05
C ASP A 26 2.16 -12.97 7.66
N PRO A 27 2.14 -14.32 7.51
CA PRO A 27 1.84 -14.95 6.22
C PRO A 27 0.48 -14.55 5.62
N ASN A 28 -0.50 -14.26 6.46
CA ASN A 28 -1.81 -13.80 5.99
C ASN A 28 -1.75 -12.42 5.34
N VAL A 29 -0.74 -11.62 5.68
CA VAL A 29 -0.48 -10.32 5.07
C VAL A 29 0.40 -10.47 3.83
N TYR A 30 1.60 -11.05 3.96
CA TYR A 30 2.56 -11.00 2.87
C TYR A 30 2.24 -11.93 1.69
N ARG A 31 1.41 -12.97 1.88
CA ARG A 31 1.09 -13.90 0.77
C ARG A 31 0.47 -13.22 -0.44
N TYR A 32 -0.11 -12.03 -0.27
CA TYR A 32 -0.70 -11.25 -1.36
C TYR A 32 0.08 -9.97 -1.68
N LEU A 33 1.33 -9.88 -1.24
CA LEU A 33 2.18 -8.72 -1.50
C LEU A 33 3.36 -9.11 -2.39
N GLY A 34 3.52 -8.40 -3.50
CA GLY A 34 4.63 -8.62 -4.42
C GLY A 34 4.78 -10.08 -4.81
N THR A 35 5.93 -10.69 -4.50
CA THR A 35 6.20 -12.10 -4.81
C THR A 35 5.43 -13.10 -3.93
N GLY A 36 4.83 -12.64 -2.84
CA GLY A 36 4.18 -13.52 -1.86
C GLY A 36 5.14 -14.21 -0.90
N GLN A 37 6.42 -13.85 -0.90
CA GLN A 37 7.47 -14.57 -0.15
C GLN A 37 7.72 -14.01 1.25
N GLY A 38 7.27 -12.79 1.56
CA GLY A 38 7.62 -12.15 2.83
C GLY A 38 9.09 -11.74 2.90
N ILE A 39 9.46 -11.13 4.02
CA ILE A 39 10.84 -10.71 4.30
C ILE A 39 11.25 -11.16 5.70
N PRO A 40 12.53 -11.49 5.94
CA PRO A 40 13.02 -11.76 7.27
C PRO A 40 12.84 -10.55 8.20
N ARG A 41 12.50 -10.82 9.46
CA ARG A 41 12.27 -9.76 10.47
C ARG A 41 13.48 -8.81 10.59
N GLU A 42 14.68 -9.35 10.55
CA GLU A 42 15.92 -8.56 10.66
C GLU A 42 16.16 -7.61 9.49
N GLN A 43 15.42 -7.75 8.40
CA GLN A 43 15.52 -6.84 7.23
C GLN A 43 14.52 -5.69 7.26
N VAL A 44 13.58 -5.69 8.20
CA VAL A 44 12.51 -4.67 8.25
C VAL A 44 13.08 -3.28 8.55
N GLY A 45 14.05 -3.16 9.45
CA GLY A 45 14.70 -1.88 9.72
C GLY A 45 15.34 -1.27 8.49
N ARG A 46 16.04 -2.08 7.70
CA ARG A 46 16.62 -1.65 6.42
C ARG A 46 15.53 -1.26 5.41
N MET A 47 14.44 -1.99 5.40
CA MET A 47 13.31 -1.64 4.54
C MET A 47 12.74 -0.26 4.88
N ILE A 48 12.59 0.07 6.16
CA ILE A 48 12.17 1.39 6.60
C ILE A 48 13.14 2.47 6.15
N ASP A 49 14.45 2.24 6.32
CA ASP A 49 15.47 3.18 5.86
C ASP A 49 15.37 3.41 4.34
N ASN A 50 15.18 2.34 3.57
CA ASN A 50 15.04 2.43 2.12
C ASN A 50 13.79 3.21 1.72
N LEU A 51 12.66 3.00 2.40
CA LEU A 51 11.43 3.76 2.15
C LEU A 51 11.64 5.26 2.38
N ASN A 52 12.36 5.61 3.46
CA ASN A 52 12.66 7.00 3.77
C ASN A 52 13.67 7.63 2.80
N MET A 53 14.68 6.88 2.36
CA MET A 53 15.66 7.35 1.38
C MET A 53 15.03 7.56 0.00
N ALA A 54 14.12 6.69 -0.40
CA ALA A 54 13.44 6.77 -1.69
C ALA A 54 12.30 7.80 -1.71
N TRP A 55 11.96 8.38 -0.58
CA TRP A 55 10.86 9.34 -0.47
C TRP A 55 11.05 10.51 -1.44
N GLY A 56 10.07 10.70 -2.33
CA GLY A 56 10.11 11.73 -3.36
C GLY A 56 10.96 11.40 -4.59
N HIS A 57 11.62 10.22 -4.59
CA HIS A 57 12.47 9.76 -5.70
C HIS A 57 11.84 8.53 -6.38
N GLY A 58 10.59 8.66 -6.81
CA GLY A 58 9.83 7.58 -7.43
C GLY A 58 9.07 6.70 -6.46
N LEU A 59 9.12 7.02 -5.17
CA LEU A 59 8.42 6.28 -4.12
C LEU A 59 7.94 7.24 -3.05
N VAL A 60 6.66 7.16 -2.69
CA VAL A 60 6.09 7.86 -1.54
C VAL A 60 5.20 6.85 -0.81
N VAL A 61 5.70 6.27 0.26
CA VAL A 61 4.97 5.27 1.06
C VAL A 61 4.80 5.78 2.48
N TYR A 62 3.56 5.97 2.87
CA TYR A 62 3.20 6.44 4.21
C TYR A 62 3.04 5.28 5.18
N ALA A 63 3.53 5.47 6.39
CA ALA A 63 3.08 4.70 7.55
C ALA A 63 1.66 5.15 7.87
N VAL A 64 0.72 4.20 7.94
CA VAL A 64 -0.66 4.48 8.27
C VAL A 64 -0.89 4.15 9.74
N THR A 65 -1.27 5.16 10.51
CA THR A 65 -1.47 5.02 11.96
C THR A 65 -2.89 5.44 12.35
N LEU A 66 -3.39 4.86 13.44
CA LEU A 66 -4.65 5.31 14.04
C LEU A 66 -4.42 6.64 14.76
N ARG A 67 -5.25 7.65 14.49
CA ARG A 67 -5.13 8.97 15.15
C ARG A 67 -5.28 8.87 16.66
N GLU A 68 -6.19 8.02 17.11
CA GLU A 68 -6.53 7.90 18.52
C GLU A 68 -5.35 7.37 19.36
N SER A 69 -4.64 6.37 18.87
CA SER A 69 -3.61 5.66 19.64
C SER A 69 -2.18 5.86 19.13
N GLY A 70 -2.03 6.32 17.88
CA GLY A 70 -0.74 6.35 17.20
C GLY A 70 -0.26 4.97 16.72
N ARG A 71 -1.08 3.92 16.88
CA ARG A 71 -0.71 2.56 16.49
C ARG A 71 -0.55 2.44 14.98
N LEU A 72 0.57 1.87 14.55
CA LEU A 72 0.80 1.53 13.14
C LEU A 72 -0.10 0.37 12.73
N ILE A 73 -0.87 0.56 11.66
CA ILE A 73 -1.77 -0.48 11.14
C ILE A 73 -1.43 -0.90 9.71
N GLY A 74 -0.55 -0.19 9.02
CA GLY A 74 -0.20 -0.54 7.65
C GLY A 74 0.64 0.48 6.94
N HIS A 75 0.73 0.32 5.63
CA HIS A 75 1.33 1.31 4.74
C HIS A 75 0.43 1.57 3.54
N CYS A 76 0.56 2.74 2.95
CA CYS A 76 -0.13 3.11 1.71
C CYS A 76 0.69 4.15 0.96
N GLY A 77 0.82 4.00 -0.34
CA GLY A 77 1.59 4.93 -1.12
C GLY A 77 1.53 4.72 -2.62
N VAL A 78 2.38 5.47 -3.31
CA VAL A 78 2.51 5.41 -4.77
C VAL A 78 3.98 5.15 -5.11
N ARG A 79 4.24 4.22 -6.01
CA ARG A 79 5.58 3.93 -6.51
C ARG A 79 5.64 3.96 -8.03
N GLY A 80 6.79 4.39 -8.55
CA GLY A 80 7.12 4.23 -9.96
C GLY A 80 7.59 2.82 -10.26
N LEU A 81 7.15 2.27 -11.39
CA LEU A 81 7.60 0.98 -11.89
C LEU A 81 8.66 1.18 -12.98
N PRO A 82 9.53 0.17 -13.25
CA PRO A 82 10.57 0.30 -14.27
C PRO A 82 10.05 0.66 -15.67
N CYS A 83 8.81 0.28 -15.99
CA CYS A 83 8.17 0.60 -17.27
C CYS A 83 7.65 2.05 -17.37
N GLY A 84 7.86 2.89 -16.34
CA GLY A 84 7.36 4.26 -16.27
C GLY A 84 5.95 4.42 -15.73
N ARG A 85 5.23 3.32 -15.51
CA ARG A 85 3.90 3.37 -14.86
C ARG A 85 4.04 3.67 -13.38
N LYS A 86 2.99 4.21 -12.78
CA LYS A 86 2.91 4.45 -11.34
C LYS A 86 1.81 3.58 -10.74
N GLU A 87 2.07 3.04 -9.57
CA GLU A 87 1.19 2.09 -8.90
C GLU A 87 0.79 2.59 -7.51
N LEU A 88 -0.50 2.49 -7.20
CA LEU A 88 -1.00 2.58 -5.83
C LEU A 88 -0.72 1.26 -5.12
N MET A 89 -0.08 1.30 -3.96
CA MET A 89 0.24 0.11 -3.18
C MET A 89 -0.17 0.29 -1.72
N TYR A 90 -0.61 -0.77 -1.07
CA TYR A 90 -0.95 -0.76 0.36
C TYR A 90 -0.93 -2.16 0.93
N ALA A 91 -0.75 -2.22 2.25
CA ALA A 91 -0.93 -3.42 3.05
C ALA A 91 -1.30 -3.03 4.48
N TYR A 92 -2.05 -3.88 5.16
CA TYR A 92 -2.52 -3.63 6.52
C TYR A 92 -2.37 -4.87 7.39
N SER A 93 -2.15 -4.65 8.69
CA SER A 93 -2.18 -5.73 9.66
C SER A 93 -3.56 -6.38 9.68
N GLN A 94 -3.60 -7.68 9.92
CA GLN A 94 -4.82 -8.48 9.80
C GLN A 94 -5.96 -7.97 10.69
N ASP A 95 -5.65 -7.52 11.90
CA ASP A 95 -6.64 -6.99 12.84
C ASP A 95 -7.24 -5.63 12.42
N ALA A 96 -6.66 -4.98 11.43
CA ALA A 96 -7.19 -3.74 10.85
C ALA A 96 -8.09 -3.98 9.63
N TRP A 97 -8.22 -5.20 9.17
CA TRP A 97 -9.04 -5.52 7.99
C TRP A 97 -10.54 -5.36 8.27
N GLY A 98 -11.30 -5.07 7.21
CA GLY A 98 -12.76 -5.02 7.26
C GLY A 98 -13.35 -3.79 7.96
N LYS A 99 -12.55 -2.76 8.21
CA LYS A 99 -12.95 -1.55 8.93
C LYS A 99 -12.97 -0.29 8.07
N GLY A 100 -12.65 -0.41 6.77
CA GLY A 100 -12.63 0.72 5.85
C GLY A 100 -11.36 1.55 5.86
N TYR A 101 -10.34 1.17 6.63
CA TYR A 101 -9.09 1.94 6.72
C TYR A 101 -8.34 2.00 5.39
N ALA A 102 -8.30 0.90 4.64
CA ALA A 102 -7.60 0.86 3.36
C ALA A 102 -8.19 1.88 2.37
N THR A 103 -9.51 1.95 2.28
CA THR A 103 -10.20 2.92 1.42
C THR A 103 -9.96 4.35 1.90
N GLU A 104 -10.04 4.59 3.20
CA GLU A 104 -9.82 5.92 3.79
C GLU A 104 -8.40 6.43 3.52
N ALA A 105 -7.40 5.61 3.76
CA ALA A 105 -6.00 5.97 3.53
C ALA A 105 -5.72 6.18 2.04
N ALA A 106 -6.18 5.29 1.18
CA ALA A 106 -5.93 5.38 -0.25
C ALA A 106 -6.57 6.62 -0.88
N LYS A 107 -7.78 7.00 -0.47
CA LYS A 107 -8.39 8.26 -0.91
C LYS A 107 -7.52 9.45 -0.58
N ALA A 108 -6.98 9.51 0.63
CA ALA A 108 -6.10 10.60 1.06
C ALA A 108 -4.80 10.63 0.24
N VAL A 109 -4.21 9.45 -0.04
CA VAL A 109 -3.01 9.35 -0.87
C VAL A 109 -3.31 9.79 -2.30
N LEU A 110 -4.42 9.36 -2.88
CA LEU A 110 -4.82 9.74 -4.24
C LEU A 110 -5.05 11.26 -4.37
N ASP A 111 -5.61 11.89 -3.35
CA ASP A 111 -5.82 13.34 -3.34
C ASP A 111 -4.49 14.09 -3.23
N ALA A 112 -3.55 13.58 -2.44
CA ALA A 112 -2.24 14.20 -2.26
C ALA A 112 -1.31 13.96 -3.47
N HIS A 113 -1.56 12.92 -4.26
CA HIS A 113 -0.75 12.54 -5.42
C HIS A 113 -1.65 12.39 -6.66
N PRO A 114 -2.04 13.52 -7.27
CA PRO A 114 -3.05 13.51 -8.34
C PRO A 114 -2.55 13.04 -9.70
N ALA A 115 -1.27 12.72 -9.84
CA ALA A 115 -0.73 12.27 -11.13
C ALA A 115 -1.45 11.00 -11.62
N ARG A 116 -1.88 11.01 -12.87
CA ARG A 116 -2.61 9.92 -13.52
C ARG A 116 -1.96 9.61 -14.88
N PRO A 117 -2.15 8.41 -15.43
CA PRO A 117 -2.90 7.29 -14.83
C PRO A 117 -2.13 6.61 -13.71
N LEU A 118 -2.84 5.95 -12.81
CA LEU A 118 -2.27 5.03 -11.83
C LEU A 118 -2.78 3.63 -12.09
N ILE A 119 -1.94 2.63 -11.83
CA ILE A 119 -2.40 1.25 -11.81
C ILE A 119 -2.52 0.76 -10.37
N ALA A 120 -3.32 -0.28 -10.18
CA ALA A 120 -3.35 -1.09 -8.98
C ALA A 120 -3.46 -2.55 -9.40
N VAL A 121 -2.80 -3.42 -8.67
CA VAL A 121 -2.83 -4.86 -8.94
C VAL A 121 -3.26 -5.62 -7.70
N SER A 122 -3.88 -6.77 -7.92
CA SER A 122 -4.28 -7.65 -6.84
C SER A 122 -4.18 -9.10 -7.28
N TYR A 123 -3.82 -9.98 -6.35
CA TYR A 123 -4.01 -11.40 -6.55
C TYR A 123 -5.50 -11.68 -6.74
N PRO A 124 -5.89 -12.55 -7.71
CA PRO A 124 -7.30 -12.89 -7.91
C PRO A 124 -7.98 -13.44 -6.66
N GLN A 125 -7.19 -14.06 -5.77
CA GLN A 125 -7.67 -14.68 -4.55
C GLN A 125 -7.82 -13.70 -3.37
N ASN A 126 -7.65 -12.40 -3.62
CA ASN A 126 -7.75 -11.37 -2.58
C ASN A 126 -8.95 -10.44 -2.83
N PRO A 127 -10.19 -10.89 -2.57
CA PRO A 127 -11.38 -10.09 -2.84
C PRO A 127 -11.44 -8.81 -2.00
N GLY A 128 -10.87 -8.81 -0.80
CA GLY A 128 -10.83 -7.61 0.02
C GLY A 128 -10.08 -6.46 -0.64
N SER A 129 -8.92 -6.73 -1.22
CA SER A 129 -8.15 -5.74 -1.96
C SER A 129 -8.87 -5.29 -3.23
N ILE A 130 -9.44 -6.23 -3.97
CA ILE A 130 -10.21 -5.93 -5.20
C ILE A 130 -11.37 -4.98 -4.89
N ASN A 131 -12.10 -5.22 -3.81
CA ASN A 131 -13.21 -4.36 -3.40
C ASN A 131 -12.75 -2.92 -3.10
N VAL A 132 -11.60 -2.77 -2.43
CA VAL A 132 -11.02 -1.45 -2.16
C VAL A 132 -10.67 -0.74 -3.46
N ILE A 133 -10.00 -1.43 -4.38
CA ILE A 133 -9.57 -0.87 -5.67
C ILE A 133 -10.81 -0.38 -6.47
N ILE A 134 -11.87 -1.18 -6.51
CA ILE A 134 -13.11 -0.81 -7.20
C ILE A 134 -13.77 0.41 -6.54
N LYS A 135 -13.85 0.44 -5.21
CA LYS A 135 -14.41 1.57 -4.48
C LYS A 135 -13.66 2.88 -4.72
N LEU A 136 -12.36 2.80 -5.00
CA LEU A 136 -11.54 3.97 -5.31
C LEU A 136 -11.76 4.50 -6.73
N GLY A 137 -12.52 3.80 -7.55
CA GLY A 137 -12.83 4.22 -8.92
C GLY A 137 -11.91 3.64 -9.99
N PHE A 138 -11.03 2.71 -9.63
CA PHE A 138 -10.22 2.00 -10.62
C PHE A 138 -11.09 1.10 -11.49
N ARG A 139 -10.71 0.99 -12.76
CA ARG A 139 -11.40 0.16 -13.75
C ARG A 139 -10.57 -1.09 -14.03
N HIS A 140 -11.18 -2.25 -14.02
CA HIS A 140 -10.53 -3.51 -14.38
C HIS A 140 -10.19 -3.53 -15.87
N VAL A 141 -8.94 -3.83 -16.23
CA VAL A 141 -8.47 -3.83 -17.61
C VAL A 141 -7.93 -5.19 -18.08
N GLY A 142 -7.83 -6.16 -17.19
CA GLY A 142 -7.37 -7.51 -17.55
C GLY A 142 -6.42 -8.07 -16.50
N GLN A 143 -5.52 -8.91 -16.97
CA GLN A 143 -4.49 -9.55 -16.14
C GLN A 143 -3.11 -9.23 -16.69
N GLU A 144 -2.13 -9.18 -15.82
CA GLU A 144 -0.72 -8.99 -16.19
C GLU A 144 0.17 -9.82 -15.27
N GLU A 145 1.22 -10.39 -15.84
CA GLU A 145 2.23 -11.08 -15.03
C GLU A 145 3.14 -10.03 -14.37
N MET A 146 3.15 -10.03 -13.03
CA MET A 146 4.00 -9.19 -12.20
C MET A 146 4.48 -9.99 -11.00
N PHE A 147 5.73 -9.76 -10.58
CA PHE A 147 6.31 -10.43 -9.41
C PHE A 147 6.27 -11.96 -9.49
N GLY A 148 6.27 -12.53 -10.70
CA GLY A 148 6.18 -13.97 -10.92
C GLY A 148 4.77 -14.55 -10.82
N HIS A 149 3.75 -13.72 -10.77
CA HIS A 149 2.35 -14.15 -10.65
C HIS A 149 1.46 -13.43 -11.66
N MET A 150 0.37 -14.09 -12.06
CA MET A 150 -0.66 -13.47 -12.88
C MET A 150 -1.61 -12.70 -11.97
N LEU A 151 -1.59 -11.38 -12.06
CA LEU A 151 -2.37 -10.48 -11.21
C LEU A 151 -3.48 -9.80 -11.99
N GLU A 152 -4.57 -9.46 -11.31
CA GLU A 152 -5.62 -8.61 -11.84
C GLU A 152 -5.11 -7.19 -11.92
N LEU A 153 -5.28 -6.54 -13.07
CA LEU A 153 -4.81 -5.18 -13.35
C LEU A 153 -5.98 -4.20 -13.44
N TYR A 154 -5.82 -3.09 -12.73
CA TYR A 154 -6.79 -2.00 -12.68
C TYR A 154 -6.11 -0.68 -13.00
N VAL A 155 -6.85 0.26 -13.58
CA VAL A 155 -6.34 1.59 -13.94
C VAL A 155 -7.27 2.67 -13.42
N LEU A 156 -6.69 3.71 -12.85
CA LEU A 156 -7.37 4.96 -12.51
C LEU A 156 -6.87 6.05 -13.47
N GLU A 157 -7.78 6.54 -14.31
CA GLU A 157 -7.48 7.57 -15.30
C GLU A 157 -7.92 8.95 -14.81
N ASP A 158 -7.45 9.99 -15.50
CA ASP A 158 -7.90 11.33 -15.22
C ASP A 158 -9.40 11.45 -15.44
N ARG A 159 -10.05 12.24 -14.58
CA ARG A 159 -11.43 12.66 -14.83
C ARG A 159 -11.42 13.72 -15.92
N THR A 160 -11.96 13.37 -17.04
CA THR A 160 -12.24 14.34 -18.13
C THR A 160 -13.57 15.02 -17.89
#